data_f0f75d332bfea0ce1b853220ab7d737b
#
_entry.id   f0f75d332bfea0ce1b853220ab7d737b
#
_cell.length_a   1.000
_cell.length_b   1.000
_cell.length_c   1.000
_cell.angle_alpha   90.00
_cell.angle_beta   90.00
_cell.angle_gamma   90.00
#
_symmetry.space_group_name_H-M   'P 1'
#
loop_
_entity.id
_entity.type
_entity.pdbx_description
1 polymer ?
#
loop_
_entity_poly.entity_id
_entity_poly.type
_entity_poly.pdbx_seq_one_letter_code
_entity_poly.pdbx_strand_id
1 'polypeptide(L)'
;MSNIVVSPHSLSTLAGIEILRNGGNAIDSAIATNIVQGVVAPETCGIGGDLFALIWINGENKPYCLDSSGYAGSNVDLSSLSSYTNIPLDHPMSVTVPGAVRGWYAMHERFGRLEMKDLFSQAIEICSKGFKVSSELHQSLKTVSYTHLRAHETDY
;
A
#
# COMPACT_ATOMS: atom_id res chain seq x y z
N MET A 1 -0.68 -28.66 3.91
CA MET A 1 0.09 -27.72 3.03
C MET A 1 0.71 -26.67 3.91
N SER A 2 1.97 -26.31 3.64
CA SER A 2 2.64 -25.22 4.34
C SER A 2 2.28 -23.90 3.66
N ASN A 3 1.81 -22.92 4.41
CA ASN A 3 1.55 -21.57 3.93
C ASN A 3 2.79 -20.71 4.18
N ILE A 4 3.08 -19.80 3.27
CA ILE A 4 4.20 -18.86 3.38
C ILE A 4 3.68 -17.44 3.14
N VAL A 5 4.09 -16.52 4.01
CA VAL A 5 3.86 -15.08 3.86
C VAL A 5 5.20 -14.38 3.95
N VAL A 6 5.49 -13.50 2.99
CA VAL A 6 6.73 -12.71 2.96
C VAL A 6 6.38 -11.25 2.69
N SER A 7 6.93 -10.35 3.47
CA SER A 7 6.79 -8.90 3.27
C SER A 7 8.02 -8.18 3.85
N PRO A 8 8.26 -6.91 3.49
CA PRO A 8 9.40 -6.13 3.99
C PRO A 8 9.39 -5.88 5.49
N HIS A 9 8.20 -5.85 6.13
CA HIS A 9 8.08 -5.55 7.56
C HIS A 9 7.49 -6.73 8.34
N SER A 10 8.06 -7.05 9.51
CA SER A 10 7.64 -8.21 10.32
C SER A 10 6.16 -8.14 10.76
N LEU A 11 5.66 -6.95 11.12
CA LEU A 11 4.25 -6.80 11.52
C LEU A 11 3.29 -7.08 10.35
N SER A 12 3.63 -6.67 9.14
CA SER A 12 2.82 -6.99 7.95
C SER A 12 2.85 -8.48 7.61
N THR A 13 4.02 -9.14 7.74
CA THR A 13 4.11 -10.60 7.62
C THR A 13 3.25 -11.32 8.66
N LEU A 14 3.30 -10.88 9.92
CA LEU A 14 2.49 -11.46 11.00
C LEU A 14 0.99 -11.30 10.74
N ALA A 15 0.55 -10.15 10.25
CA ALA A 15 -0.84 -9.92 9.89
C ALA A 15 -1.34 -10.93 8.83
N GLY A 16 -0.56 -11.16 7.78
CA GLY A 16 -0.91 -12.16 6.77
C GLY A 16 -0.95 -13.59 7.32
N ILE A 17 -0.03 -13.95 8.21
CA ILE A 17 -0.02 -15.26 8.89
C ILE A 17 -1.27 -15.43 9.75
N GLU A 18 -1.68 -14.39 10.49
CA GLU A 18 -2.86 -14.41 11.34
C GLU A 18 -4.14 -14.63 10.52
N ILE A 19 -4.27 -13.96 9.39
CA ILE A 19 -5.38 -14.16 8.45
C ILE A 19 -5.45 -15.62 7.97
N LEU A 20 -4.31 -16.23 7.62
CA LEU A 20 -4.28 -17.64 7.23
C LEU A 20 -4.69 -18.58 8.38
N ARG A 21 -4.28 -18.29 9.62
CA ARG A 21 -4.65 -19.06 10.82
C ARG A 21 -6.15 -18.97 11.12
N ASN A 22 -6.75 -17.82 10.84
CA ASN A 22 -8.19 -17.57 11.03
C ASN A 22 -9.07 -18.07 9.87
N GLY A 23 -8.49 -18.87 8.97
CA GLY A 23 -9.24 -19.54 7.89
C GLY A 23 -9.30 -18.74 6.58
N GLY A 24 -8.63 -17.59 6.49
CA GLY A 24 -8.47 -16.85 5.25
C GLY A 24 -7.63 -17.61 4.23
N ASN A 25 -7.71 -17.17 3.00
CA ASN A 25 -6.90 -17.70 1.89
C ASN A 25 -5.69 -16.81 1.59
N ALA A 26 -4.94 -17.14 0.55
CA ALA A 26 -3.74 -16.38 0.16
C ALA A 26 -4.06 -14.94 -0.26
N ILE A 27 -5.25 -14.68 -0.82
CA ILE A 27 -5.68 -13.34 -1.23
C ILE A 27 -6.02 -12.49 -0.01
N ASP A 28 -6.79 -13.02 0.94
CA ASP A 28 -7.08 -12.36 2.21
C ASP A 28 -5.79 -12.00 2.94
N SER A 29 -4.86 -12.97 3.00
CA SER A 29 -3.54 -12.78 3.61
C SER A 29 -2.73 -11.69 2.91
N ALA A 30 -2.68 -11.68 1.58
CA ALA A 30 -1.95 -10.67 0.82
C ALA A 30 -2.53 -9.26 1.02
N ILE A 31 -3.87 -9.12 1.04
CA ILE A 31 -4.55 -7.85 1.28
C ILE A 31 -4.22 -7.34 2.69
N ALA A 32 -4.41 -8.16 3.72
CA ALA A 32 -4.12 -7.77 5.11
C ALA A 32 -2.64 -7.40 5.32
N THR A 33 -1.73 -8.18 4.71
CA THR A 33 -0.29 -7.89 4.71
C THR A 33 -0.01 -6.51 4.11
N ASN A 34 -0.63 -6.21 2.96
CA ASN A 34 -0.42 -4.94 2.27
C ASN A 34 -1.05 -3.76 3.02
N ILE A 35 -2.24 -3.93 3.62
CA ILE A 35 -2.87 -2.92 4.48
C ILE A 35 -1.95 -2.56 5.66
N VAL A 36 -1.43 -3.56 6.37
CA VAL A 36 -0.52 -3.33 7.50
C VAL A 36 0.81 -2.73 7.03
N GLN A 37 1.32 -3.15 5.86
CA GLN A 37 2.54 -2.56 5.30
C GLN A 37 2.38 -1.05 5.09
N GLY A 38 1.24 -0.59 4.59
CA GLY A 38 0.93 0.84 4.43
C GLY A 38 0.84 1.63 5.76
N VAL A 39 0.59 0.94 6.87
CA VAL A 39 0.60 1.55 8.22
C VAL A 39 2.02 1.63 8.78
N VAL A 40 2.80 0.55 8.67
CA VAL A 40 4.09 0.43 9.36
C VAL A 40 5.29 0.93 8.55
N ALA A 41 5.10 1.12 7.25
CA ALA A 41 6.10 1.63 6.32
C ALA A 41 5.45 2.55 5.26
N PRO A 42 4.77 3.64 5.68
CA PRO A 42 4.04 4.54 4.78
C PRO A 42 4.95 5.28 3.79
N GLU A 43 6.26 5.29 4.02
CA GLU A 43 7.26 5.84 3.12
C GLU A 43 7.47 4.98 1.86
N THR A 44 7.00 3.72 1.87
CA THR A 44 7.19 2.78 0.75
C THR A 44 5.90 2.42 0.03
N CYS A 45 4.77 2.47 0.70
CA CYS A 45 3.46 2.16 0.12
C CYS A 45 2.32 2.74 0.96
N GLY A 46 1.12 2.79 0.40
CA GLY A 46 -0.04 3.27 1.15
C GLY A 46 -1.30 3.37 0.30
N ILE A 47 -2.38 3.82 0.94
CA ILE A 47 -3.72 3.95 0.33
C ILE A 47 -3.78 4.99 -0.80
N GLY A 48 -2.81 5.90 -0.85
CA GLY A 48 -2.71 6.92 -1.89
C GLY A 48 -1.95 6.48 -3.15
N GLY A 49 -1.45 5.24 -3.17
CA GLY A 49 -0.65 4.70 -4.27
C GLY A 49 -1.40 3.75 -5.18
N ASP A 50 -0.62 3.01 -5.94
CA ASP A 50 -1.06 2.03 -6.91
C ASP A 50 -0.98 0.61 -6.33
N LEU A 51 -1.66 -0.34 -6.99
CA LEU A 51 -1.57 -1.76 -6.66
C LEU A 51 -1.46 -2.60 -7.93
N PHE A 52 -0.49 -3.51 -7.91
CA PHE A 52 -0.37 -4.56 -8.91
C PHE A 52 -0.40 -5.92 -8.23
N ALA A 53 -1.08 -6.89 -8.81
CA ALA A 53 -1.10 -8.24 -8.28
C ALA A 53 -1.02 -9.29 -9.39
N LEU A 54 -0.27 -10.35 -9.09
CA LEU A 54 -0.23 -11.56 -9.89
C LEU A 54 -0.75 -12.70 -9.02
N ILE A 55 -1.86 -13.31 -9.43
CA ILE A 55 -2.59 -14.31 -8.66
C ILE A 55 -2.61 -15.62 -9.44
N TRP A 56 -2.09 -16.68 -8.82
CA TRP A 56 -2.16 -18.02 -9.36
C TRP A 56 -3.15 -18.86 -8.57
N ILE A 57 -4.15 -19.40 -9.25
CA ILE A 57 -5.13 -20.32 -8.65
C ILE A 57 -4.72 -21.75 -9.01
N ASN A 58 -4.68 -22.60 -7.99
CA ASN A 58 -4.34 -24.01 -8.20
C ASN A 58 -5.33 -24.68 -9.17
N GLY A 59 -4.79 -25.38 -10.15
CA GLY A 59 -5.57 -26.06 -11.21
C GLY A 59 -5.87 -25.19 -12.43
N GLU A 60 -5.47 -23.92 -12.44
CA GLU A 60 -5.60 -23.06 -13.61
C GLU A 60 -4.33 -23.00 -14.45
N ASN A 61 -4.48 -22.71 -15.75
CA ASN A 61 -3.37 -22.74 -16.70
C ASN A 61 -2.65 -21.39 -16.86
N LYS A 62 -3.19 -20.33 -16.28
CA LYS A 62 -2.65 -18.97 -16.39
C LYS A 62 -2.92 -18.16 -15.12
N PRO A 63 -2.05 -17.22 -14.79
CA PRO A 63 -2.30 -16.30 -13.69
C PRO A 63 -3.37 -15.27 -14.04
N TYR A 64 -3.98 -14.70 -13.02
CA TYR A 64 -4.74 -13.46 -13.08
C TYR A 64 -3.81 -12.30 -12.79
N CYS A 65 -3.85 -11.28 -13.64
CA CYS A 65 -3.12 -10.05 -13.43
C CYS A 65 -4.12 -8.95 -13.06
N LEU A 66 -3.84 -8.25 -11.98
CA LEU A 66 -4.54 -7.02 -11.61
C LEU A 66 -3.60 -5.84 -11.82
N ASP A 67 -4.05 -4.90 -12.63
CA ASP A 67 -3.51 -3.56 -12.71
C ASP A 67 -4.53 -2.61 -12.07
N SER A 68 -4.18 -2.06 -10.92
CA SER A 68 -4.92 -1.04 -10.22
C SER A 68 -4.03 0.18 -10.01
N SER A 69 -3.28 0.53 -11.04
CA SER A 69 -2.61 1.81 -11.13
C SER A 69 -3.63 2.92 -11.42
N GLY A 70 -3.42 4.08 -10.83
CA GLY A 70 -4.27 5.23 -11.08
C GLY A 70 -3.97 5.89 -12.41
N TYR A 71 -4.96 6.55 -12.97
CA TYR A 71 -4.76 7.42 -14.12
C TYR A 71 -3.98 8.68 -13.73
N ALA A 72 -3.26 9.26 -14.68
CA ALA A 72 -2.78 10.63 -14.55
C ALA A 72 -3.98 11.58 -14.35
N GLY A 73 -3.78 12.66 -13.61
CA GLY A 73 -4.82 13.68 -13.45
C GLY A 73 -5.27 14.25 -14.81
N SER A 74 -6.54 14.56 -14.95
CA SER A 74 -7.14 15.04 -16.21
C SER A 74 -6.51 16.34 -16.74
N ASN A 75 -5.87 17.11 -15.87
CA ASN A 75 -5.22 18.39 -16.21
C ASN A 75 -3.71 18.25 -16.43
N VAL A 76 -3.17 17.03 -16.50
CA VAL A 76 -1.76 16.82 -16.82
C VAL A 76 -1.52 17.15 -18.27
N ASP A 77 -0.69 18.18 -18.51
CA ASP A 77 -0.24 18.58 -19.83
C ASP A 77 1.22 18.16 -20.04
N LEU A 78 1.44 17.31 -21.05
CA LEU A 78 2.78 16.84 -21.41
C LEU A 78 3.72 17.99 -21.79
N SER A 79 3.19 19.09 -22.32
CA SER A 79 4.01 20.24 -22.66
C SER A 79 4.68 20.90 -21.44
N SER A 80 3.99 20.89 -20.30
CA SER A 80 4.52 21.39 -19.03
C SER A 80 5.64 20.51 -18.45
N LEU A 81 5.74 19.26 -18.92
CA LEU A 81 6.77 18.31 -18.51
C LEU A 81 7.97 18.27 -19.47
N SER A 82 7.93 19.02 -20.58
CA SER A 82 8.95 18.98 -21.63
C SER A 82 10.37 19.38 -21.17
N SER A 83 10.47 20.13 -20.08
CA SER A 83 11.75 20.52 -19.47
C SER A 83 12.39 19.43 -18.58
N TYR A 84 11.66 18.36 -18.28
CA TYR A 84 12.12 17.30 -17.40
C TYR A 84 12.54 16.07 -18.21
N THR A 85 13.73 15.53 -17.93
CA THR A 85 14.14 14.20 -18.43
C THR A 85 13.39 13.10 -17.68
N ASN A 86 13.15 13.30 -16.38
CA ASN A 86 12.32 12.46 -15.51
C ASN A 86 11.51 13.39 -14.61
N ILE A 87 10.25 13.06 -14.37
CA ILE A 87 9.42 13.81 -13.43
C ILE A 87 10.00 13.61 -12.02
N PRO A 88 10.34 14.70 -11.28
CA PRO A 88 10.79 14.57 -9.90
C PRO A 88 9.74 13.90 -9.02
N LEU A 89 10.18 13.10 -8.03
CA LEU A 89 9.28 12.34 -7.15
C LEU A 89 8.36 13.25 -6.31
N ASP A 90 8.81 14.46 -6.01
CA ASP A 90 8.07 15.47 -5.26
C ASP A 90 7.22 16.40 -6.14
N HIS A 91 7.22 16.18 -7.46
CA HIS A 91 6.45 17.00 -8.39
C HIS A 91 4.97 16.60 -8.35
N PRO A 92 4.01 17.55 -8.28
CA PRO A 92 2.58 17.22 -8.21
C PRO A 92 2.08 16.33 -9.36
N MET A 93 2.67 16.42 -10.53
CA MET A 93 2.33 15.58 -11.69
C MET A 93 2.85 14.14 -11.62
N SER A 94 3.66 13.80 -10.59
CA SER A 94 4.06 12.42 -10.32
C SER A 94 2.94 11.63 -9.60
N VAL A 95 1.93 12.32 -9.08
CA VAL A 95 0.83 11.71 -8.31
C VAL A 95 -0.26 11.23 -9.27
N THR A 96 -0.60 9.95 -9.19
CA THR A 96 -1.73 9.34 -9.89
C THR A 96 -3.01 9.39 -9.04
N VAL A 97 -4.16 9.15 -9.65
CA VAL A 97 -5.40 8.91 -8.89
C VAL A 97 -5.24 7.61 -8.09
N PRO A 98 -5.45 7.59 -6.75
CA PRO A 98 -5.20 6.42 -5.94
C PRO A 98 -5.97 5.17 -6.39
N GLY A 99 -5.25 4.09 -6.65
CA GLY A 99 -5.81 2.82 -7.11
C GLY A 99 -5.74 1.68 -6.09
N ALA A 100 -4.86 1.75 -5.07
CA ALA A 100 -4.56 0.65 -4.17
C ALA A 100 -5.80 0.06 -3.48
N VAL A 101 -6.65 0.91 -2.91
CA VAL A 101 -7.87 0.46 -2.18
C VAL A 101 -8.84 -0.22 -3.14
N ARG A 102 -9.03 0.32 -4.36
CA ARG A 102 -9.87 -0.32 -5.37
C ARG A 102 -9.32 -1.70 -5.76
N GLY A 103 -8.01 -1.83 -5.85
CA GLY A 103 -7.34 -3.11 -6.11
C GLY A 103 -7.60 -4.14 -5.02
N TRP A 104 -7.55 -3.76 -3.73
CA TRP A 104 -7.90 -4.68 -2.63
C TRP A 104 -9.32 -5.20 -2.77
N TYR A 105 -10.29 -4.31 -3.00
CA TYR A 105 -11.69 -4.72 -3.18
C TYR A 105 -11.87 -5.61 -4.41
N ALA A 106 -11.25 -5.28 -5.54
CA ALA A 106 -11.34 -6.09 -6.76
C ALA A 106 -10.79 -7.52 -6.57
N MET A 107 -9.65 -7.67 -5.87
CA MET A 107 -9.12 -8.99 -5.52
C MET A 107 -10.03 -9.73 -4.55
N HIS A 108 -10.51 -9.03 -3.53
CA HIS A 108 -11.37 -9.62 -2.50
C HIS A 108 -12.72 -10.08 -3.04
N GLU A 109 -13.41 -9.24 -3.83
CA GLU A 109 -14.69 -9.56 -4.46
C GLU A 109 -14.61 -10.84 -5.30
N ARG A 110 -13.47 -11.09 -5.93
CA ARG A 110 -13.29 -12.24 -6.82
C ARG A 110 -12.76 -13.48 -6.14
N PHE A 111 -11.88 -13.34 -5.17
CA PHE A 111 -11.09 -14.44 -4.63
C PHE A 111 -11.06 -14.48 -3.10
N GLY A 112 -11.55 -13.45 -2.40
CA GLY A 112 -11.56 -13.39 -0.94
C GLY A 112 -12.46 -14.45 -0.30
N ARG A 113 -12.20 -14.74 0.95
CA ARG A 113 -12.95 -15.73 1.75
C ARG A 113 -13.50 -15.14 3.03
N LEU A 114 -12.70 -14.33 3.74
CA LEU A 114 -13.12 -13.66 4.97
C LEU A 114 -13.85 -12.36 4.65
N GLU A 115 -14.52 -11.78 5.63
CA GLU A 115 -15.11 -10.46 5.49
C GLU A 115 -14.01 -9.40 5.34
N MET A 116 -14.20 -8.45 4.43
CA MET A 116 -13.19 -7.41 4.20
C MET A 116 -12.81 -6.63 5.48
N LYS A 117 -13.78 -6.41 6.40
CA LYS A 117 -13.53 -5.75 7.68
C LYS A 117 -12.50 -6.47 8.55
N ASP A 118 -12.45 -7.81 8.47
CA ASP A 118 -11.54 -8.62 9.29
C ASP A 118 -10.09 -8.45 8.81
N LEU A 119 -9.89 -8.15 7.53
CA LEU A 119 -8.57 -7.91 6.95
C LEU A 119 -7.94 -6.60 7.46
N PHE A 120 -8.75 -5.65 7.92
CA PHE A 120 -8.29 -4.38 8.50
C PHE A 120 -8.00 -4.46 10.00
N SER A 121 -8.41 -5.53 10.69
CA SER A 121 -8.37 -5.61 12.15
C SER A 121 -7.00 -5.35 12.75
N GLN A 122 -5.96 -5.98 12.19
CA GLN A 122 -4.57 -5.81 12.65
C GLN A 122 -4.04 -4.39 12.40
N ALA A 123 -4.36 -3.78 11.26
CA ALA A 123 -3.98 -2.42 10.95
C ALA A 123 -4.63 -1.43 11.92
N ILE A 124 -5.91 -1.59 12.22
CA ILE A 124 -6.65 -0.77 13.19
C ILE A 124 -6.04 -0.91 14.59
N GLU A 125 -5.70 -2.13 14.99
CA GLU A 125 -5.06 -2.38 16.28
C GLU A 125 -3.69 -1.70 16.38
N ILE A 126 -2.85 -1.83 15.34
CA ILE A 126 -1.52 -1.19 15.28
C ILE A 126 -1.65 0.33 15.32
N CYS A 127 -2.59 0.92 14.57
CA CYS A 127 -2.85 2.36 14.59
C CYS A 127 -3.30 2.84 15.99
N SER A 128 -4.10 2.04 16.69
CA SER A 128 -4.64 2.40 18.00
C SER A 128 -3.61 2.28 19.12
N LYS A 129 -2.76 1.24 19.08
CA LYS A 129 -1.77 0.94 20.12
C LYS A 129 -0.39 1.57 19.85
N GLY A 130 -0.13 1.94 18.62
CA GLY A 130 1.19 2.33 18.13
C GLY A 130 2.10 1.13 17.88
N PHE A 131 3.24 1.41 17.27
CA PHE A 131 4.27 0.41 16.97
C PHE A 131 5.66 1.05 17.03
N LYS A 132 6.69 0.20 17.11
CA LYS A 132 8.08 0.66 17.06
C LYS A 132 8.45 0.96 15.62
N VAL A 133 8.72 2.24 15.32
CA VAL A 133 9.11 2.68 13.97
C VAL A 133 10.50 2.14 13.59
N SER A 134 10.68 1.84 12.31
CA SER A 134 11.98 1.48 11.73
C SER A 134 12.89 2.70 11.64
N SER A 135 14.20 2.47 11.42
CA SER A 135 15.16 3.55 11.16
C SER A 135 14.80 4.33 9.89
N GLU A 136 14.34 3.63 8.88
CA GLU A 136 13.93 4.18 7.57
C GLU A 136 12.72 5.09 7.71
N LEU A 137 11.66 4.61 8.38
CA LEU A 137 10.48 5.41 8.66
C LEU A 137 10.81 6.62 9.55
N HIS A 138 11.65 6.43 10.58
CA HIS A 138 12.09 7.54 11.43
C HIS A 138 12.80 8.63 10.64
N GLN A 139 13.68 8.25 9.70
CA GLN A 139 14.38 9.20 8.84
C GLN A 139 13.41 9.95 7.92
N SER A 140 12.46 9.24 7.32
CA SER A 140 11.43 9.83 6.44
C SER A 140 10.55 10.83 7.20
N LEU A 141 10.10 10.48 8.41
CA LEU A 141 9.31 11.37 9.26
C LEU A 141 10.05 12.64 9.66
N LYS A 142 11.36 12.57 9.92
CA LYS A 142 12.17 13.77 10.19
C LYS A 142 12.17 14.73 9.00
N THR A 143 12.32 14.21 7.80
CA THR A 143 12.31 15.02 6.58
C THR A 143 10.97 15.72 6.38
N VAL A 144 9.87 15.00 6.55
CA VAL A 144 8.51 15.55 6.43
C VAL A 144 8.25 16.62 7.51
N SER A 145 8.58 16.34 8.77
CA SER A 145 8.40 17.29 9.86
C SER A 145 9.16 18.61 9.62
N TYR A 146 10.39 18.51 9.14
CA TYR A 146 11.20 19.69 8.82
C TYR A 146 10.55 20.52 7.68
N THR A 147 10.00 19.88 6.68
CA THR A 147 9.32 20.55 5.55
C THR A 147 8.06 21.27 6.02
N HIS A 148 7.25 20.65 6.87
CA HIS A 148 6.03 21.25 7.41
C HIS A 148 6.31 22.38 8.40
N LEU A 149 7.31 22.27 9.26
CA LEU A 149 7.71 23.33 10.18
C LEU A 149 8.14 24.59 9.43
N ARG A 150 8.92 24.45 8.34
CA ARG A 150 9.30 25.60 7.49
C ARG A 150 8.13 26.26 6.77
N ALA A 151 7.13 25.48 6.34
CA ALA A 151 5.93 26.06 5.70
C ALA A 151 5.14 26.95 6.66
N HIS A 152 5.13 26.64 7.95
CA HIS A 152 4.49 27.45 8.98
C HIS A 152 5.34 28.68 9.40
N GLU A 153 6.66 28.65 9.24
CA GLU A 153 7.55 29.77 9.57
C GLU A 153 7.57 30.87 8.51
N THR A 154 7.06 30.63 7.32
CA THR A 154 7.04 31.61 6.22
C THR A 154 5.76 32.44 6.09
N ASP A 155 4.76 32.18 6.96
CA ASP A 155 3.48 32.88 7.00
C ASP A 155 3.45 34.05 8.03
N TYR A 156 4.64 34.56 8.46
CA TYR A 156 4.77 35.76 9.32
C TYR A 156 5.61 36.84 8.66
#